data_1d7b32ec8db0e8047b7d0d382c3a8e44
#
_entry.id   1d7b32ec8db0e8047b7d0d382c3a8e44
#
_cell.length_a   1.000
_cell.length_b   1.000
_cell.length_c   1.000
_cell.angle_alpha   90.00
_cell.angle_beta   90.00
_cell.angle_gamma   90.00
#
_symmetry.space_group_name_H-M   'P 1'
#
loop_
_entity.id
_entity.type
_entity.pdbx_description
1 polymer ?
#
loop_
_entity_poly.entity_id
_entity_poly.type
_entity_poly.pdbx_seq_one_letter_code
_entity_poly.pdbx_strand_id
1 'polypeptide(L)'
;MKTLIKTDKNGTRYYKESERCYKCNGSGVYSWGIGYSGQPCYSGVCYACHGSGVNEIITKEYTPEHQAKLDKARAKREAKRLAEQAERQAEIDKRNAEIEEARAKEEALKARSNYVGSVGDKLEIRATLTDKITYEKENFYGYGMIDSHIYKFIDSEGNIFSWFTGSSIDANKGDTVTLKATVKKHNDYNGAKETILTRCKITREEA
;
A
#
# COMPACT_ATOMS: atom_id res chain seq x y z
N MET A 1 -24.70 -6.33 42.39
CA MET A 1 -24.77 -7.35 43.43
C MET A 1 -24.42 -8.69 42.80
N LYS A 2 -23.45 -9.40 43.39
CA LYS A 2 -22.93 -10.66 42.82
C LYS A 2 -23.64 -11.83 43.50
N THR A 3 -24.44 -12.62 42.73
CA THR A 3 -25.21 -13.74 43.26
C THR A 3 -24.70 -15.05 42.70
N LEU A 4 -24.35 -16.01 43.57
CA LEU A 4 -23.90 -17.34 43.15
C LEU A 4 -25.07 -18.11 42.50
N ILE A 5 -24.89 -18.57 41.25
CA ILE A 5 -25.87 -19.37 40.51
C ILE A 5 -25.64 -20.84 40.76
N LYS A 6 -24.38 -21.28 40.56
CA LYS A 6 -24.00 -22.72 40.66
C LYS A 6 -22.50 -22.85 40.87
N THR A 7 -22.13 -24.01 41.41
CA THR A 7 -20.73 -24.47 41.44
C THR A 7 -20.63 -25.74 40.59
N ASP A 8 -19.68 -25.80 39.70
CA ASP A 8 -19.44 -26.98 38.87
C ASP A 8 -18.66 -28.08 39.61
N LYS A 9 -18.64 -29.28 39.06
CA LYS A 9 -17.91 -30.45 39.64
C LYS A 9 -16.41 -30.16 39.83
N ASN A 10 -15.87 -29.27 39.02
CA ASN A 10 -14.46 -28.82 39.06
C ASN A 10 -14.21 -27.66 40.04
N GLY A 11 -15.20 -27.30 40.86
CA GLY A 11 -15.08 -26.21 41.83
C GLY A 11 -15.20 -24.79 41.22
N THR A 12 -15.48 -24.67 39.93
CA THR A 12 -15.72 -23.36 39.28
C THR A 12 -17.05 -22.79 39.74
N ARG A 13 -17.06 -21.58 40.22
CA ARG A 13 -18.24 -20.85 40.70
C ARG A 13 -18.74 -19.91 39.62
N TYR A 14 -20.03 -19.93 39.39
CA TYR A 14 -20.71 -19.06 38.44
C TYR A 14 -21.54 -18.04 39.19
N TYR A 15 -21.32 -16.78 38.91
CA TYR A 15 -22.04 -15.69 39.57
C TYR A 15 -22.80 -14.90 38.51
N LYS A 16 -23.99 -14.45 38.89
CA LYS A 16 -24.79 -13.49 38.15
C LYS A 16 -24.52 -12.12 38.70
N GLU A 17 -24.12 -11.21 37.86
CA GLU A 17 -23.93 -9.79 38.15
C GLU A 17 -24.79 -8.96 37.23
N SER A 18 -25.38 -7.89 37.71
CA SER A 18 -26.04 -6.90 36.92
C SER A 18 -25.20 -5.66 36.82
N GLU A 19 -24.81 -5.31 35.62
CA GLU A 19 -24.07 -4.11 35.31
C GLU A 19 -24.95 -3.09 34.58
N ARG A 20 -24.66 -1.81 34.78
CA ARG A 20 -25.33 -0.76 34.03
C ARG A 20 -25.12 -0.97 32.52
N CYS A 21 -26.19 -0.91 31.75
CA CYS A 21 -26.09 -1.08 30.31
C CYS A 21 -25.17 -0.01 29.71
N TYR A 22 -24.11 -0.45 29.05
CA TYR A 22 -23.13 0.44 28.42
C TYR A 22 -23.69 1.26 27.27
N LYS A 23 -24.77 0.78 26.61
CA LYS A 23 -25.36 1.43 25.46
C LYS A 23 -26.28 2.59 25.83
N CYS A 24 -27.13 2.41 26.81
CA CYS A 24 -28.07 3.43 27.27
C CYS A 24 -27.67 4.09 28.60
N ASN A 25 -26.52 3.73 29.12
CA ASN A 25 -26.00 4.19 30.43
C ASN A 25 -27.03 4.07 31.57
N GLY A 26 -27.79 2.99 31.54
CA GLY A 26 -28.78 2.67 32.59
C GLY A 26 -30.17 3.24 32.39
N SER A 27 -30.42 4.04 31.37
CA SER A 27 -31.73 4.67 31.15
C SER A 27 -32.80 3.72 30.60
N GLY A 28 -32.42 2.58 30.05
CA GLY A 28 -33.33 1.68 29.34
C GLY A 28 -33.72 2.16 27.96
N VAL A 29 -33.45 3.40 27.63
CA VAL A 29 -33.79 4.04 26.34
C VAL A 29 -32.50 4.38 25.61
N TYR A 30 -32.43 4.07 24.33
CA TYR A 30 -31.33 4.45 23.46
C TYR A 30 -31.82 5.48 22.46
N SER A 31 -31.09 6.59 22.39
CA SER A 31 -31.40 7.69 21.48
C SER A 31 -30.29 7.73 20.40
N TRP A 32 -30.70 7.97 19.15
CA TRP A 32 -29.78 8.13 18.01
C TRP A 32 -30.22 9.32 17.15
N GLY A 33 -29.24 9.99 16.60
CA GLY A 33 -29.46 11.23 15.86
C GLY A 33 -29.70 12.43 16.79
N ILE A 34 -29.03 13.53 16.47
CA ILE A 34 -29.20 14.80 17.17
C ILE A 34 -29.93 15.75 16.21
N GLY A 35 -31.06 16.26 16.62
CA GLY A 35 -31.83 17.26 15.88
C GLY A 35 -31.15 18.63 15.89
N TYR A 36 -31.64 19.51 15.06
CA TYR A 36 -31.15 20.89 14.94
C TYR A 36 -31.15 21.67 16.26
N SER A 37 -32.05 21.31 17.17
CA SER A 37 -32.19 21.90 18.53
C SER A 37 -31.29 21.21 19.59
N GLY A 38 -30.43 20.29 19.20
CA GLY A 38 -29.61 19.49 20.15
C GLY A 38 -30.40 18.39 20.88
N GLN A 39 -31.68 18.21 20.59
CA GLN A 39 -32.50 17.15 21.16
C GLN A 39 -32.37 15.85 20.36
N PRO A 40 -32.47 14.68 21.02
CA PRO A 40 -32.49 13.39 20.31
C PRO A 40 -33.66 13.33 19.34
N CYS A 41 -33.40 13.05 18.05
CA CYS A 41 -34.45 12.95 17.04
C CYS A 41 -35.26 11.66 17.16
N TYR A 42 -34.59 10.58 17.56
CA TYR A 42 -35.19 9.27 17.66
C TYR A 42 -34.80 8.65 18.99
N SER A 43 -35.74 8.04 19.66
CA SER A 43 -35.52 7.30 20.88
C SER A 43 -36.34 6.01 20.85
N GLY A 44 -35.82 4.98 21.43
CA GLY A 44 -36.52 3.71 21.51
C GLY A 44 -35.94 2.83 22.62
N VAL A 45 -36.59 1.72 22.85
CA VAL A 45 -36.14 0.74 23.83
C VAL A 45 -34.69 0.34 23.49
N CYS A 46 -33.81 0.40 24.47
CA CYS A 46 -32.41 0.01 24.26
C CYS A 46 -32.31 -1.47 23.88
N TYR A 47 -31.82 -1.74 22.69
CA TYR A 47 -31.70 -3.11 22.18
C TYR A 47 -30.70 -3.97 22.94
N ALA A 48 -29.71 -3.39 23.61
CA ALA A 48 -28.69 -4.11 24.35
C ALA A 48 -29.17 -4.62 25.70
N CYS A 49 -30.11 -3.95 26.33
CA CYS A 49 -30.68 -4.34 27.63
C CYS A 49 -32.20 -4.55 27.59
N HIS A 50 -32.80 -4.47 26.40
CA HIS A 50 -34.25 -4.64 26.20
C HIS A 50 -35.09 -3.76 27.13
N GLY A 51 -34.61 -2.55 27.40
CA GLY A 51 -35.31 -1.55 28.25
C GLY A 51 -35.05 -1.66 29.76
N SER A 52 -34.35 -2.69 30.22
CA SER A 52 -34.09 -2.87 31.67
C SER A 52 -33.09 -1.87 32.26
N GLY A 53 -32.30 -1.22 31.43
CA GLY A 53 -31.20 -0.33 31.86
C GLY A 53 -29.95 -1.10 32.39
N VAL A 54 -30.05 -2.40 32.57
CA VAL A 54 -28.98 -3.25 33.11
C VAL A 54 -28.78 -4.47 32.21
N ASN A 55 -27.53 -4.93 32.14
CA ASN A 55 -27.18 -6.19 31.49
C ASN A 55 -26.83 -7.22 32.58
N GLU A 56 -27.34 -8.43 32.42
CA GLU A 56 -26.97 -9.53 33.28
C GLU A 56 -25.73 -10.23 32.71
N ILE A 57 -24.68 -10.29 33.50
CA ILE A 57 -23.41 -10.89 33.13
C ILE A 57 -23.17 -12.12 34.02
N ILE A 58 -22.75 -13.21 33.41
CA ILE A 58 -22.34 -14.42 34.13
C ILE A 58 -20.82 -14.40 34.24
N THR A 59 -20.30 -14.15 35.45
CA THR A 59 -18.88 -14.20 35.72
C THR A 59 -18.50 -15.57 36.28
N LYS A 60 -17.29 -16.04 35.97
CA LYS A 60 -16.74 -17.32 36.41
C LYS A 60 -15.57 -17.10 37.31
N GLU A 61 -15.58 -17.73 38.44
CA GLU A 61 -14.48 -17.77 39.37
C GLU A 61 -13.87 -19.18 39.40
N TYR A 62 -12.68 -19.29 38.84
CA TYR A 62 -11.99 -20.57 38.73
C TYR A 62 -11.27 -20.92 40.04
N THR A 63 -11.03 -22.20 40.28
CA THR A 63 -10.13 -22.64 41.31
C THR A 63 -8.70 -22.13 41.03
N PRO A 64 -7.88 -21.86 42.06
CA PRO A 64 -6.51 -21.36 41.88
C PRO A 64 -5.67 -22.21 40.91
N GLU A 65 -5.83 -23.53 40.99
CA GLU A 65 -5.11 -24.46 40.10
C GLU A 65 -5.55 -24.34 38.65
N HIS A 66 -6.86 -24.20 38.42
CA HIS A 66 -7.41 -24.02 37.05
C HIS A 66 -7.01 -22.67 36.51
N GLN A 67 -7.07 -21.61 37.30
CA GLN A 67 -6.63 -20.27 36.93
C GLN A 67 -5.16 -20.26 36.50
N ALA A 68 -4.29 -20.91 37.28
CA ALA A 68 -2.87 -21.01 36.93
C ALA A 68 -2.61 -21.74 35.60
N LYS A 69 -3.41 -22.76 35.28
CA LYS A 69 -3.33 -23.44 33.98
C LYS A 69 -3.78 -22.54 32.83
N LEU A 70 -4.87 -21.79 33.00
CA LEU A 70 -5.35 -20.82 32.02
C LEU A 70 -4.35 -19.71 31.79
N ASP A 71 -3.73 -19.18 32.84
CA ASP A 71 -2.74 -18.10 32.73
C ASP A 71 -1.48 -18.57 32.02
N LYS A 72 -1.00 -19.78 32.31
CA LYS A 72 0.10 -20.40 31.55
C LYS A 72 -0.24 -20.57 30.06
N ALA A 73 -1.47 -21.02 29.77
CA ALA A 73 -1.91 -21.20 28.39
C ALA A 73 -2.04 -19.84 27.65
N ARG A 74 -2.51 -18.79 28.34
CA ARG A 74 -2.55 -17.43 27.81
C ARG A 74 -1.16 -16.91 27.52
N ALA A 75 -0.26 -16.98 28.50
CA ALA A 75 1.12 -16.53 28.34
C ALA A 75 1.82 -17.22 27.16
N LYS A 76 1.62 -18.54 26.98
CA LYS A 76 2.16 -19.28 25.83
C LYS A 76 1.59 -18.79 24.48
N ARG A 77 0.28 -18.55 24.43
CA ARG A 77 -0.35 -18.02 23.20
C ARG A 77 0.11 -16.61 22.88
N GLU A 78 0.26 -15.78 23.90
CA GLU A 78 0.72 -14.41 23.77
C GLU A 78 2.17 -14.34 23.32
N ALA A 79 3.04 -15.15 23.91
CA ALA A 79 4.44 -15.27 23.48
C ALA A 79 4.55 -15.73 22.03
N LYS A 80 3.75 -16.71 21.62
CA LYS A 80 3.72 -17.16 20.20
C LYS A 80 3.26 -16.04 19.27
N ARG A 81 2.20 -15.32 19.64
CA ARG A 81 1.69 -14.20 18.83
C ARG A 81 2.71 -13.07 18.70
N LEU A 82 3.41 -12.74 19.79
CA LEU A 82 4.47 -11.72 19.77
C LEU A 82 5.65 -12.15 18.90
N ALA A 83 6.05 -13.42 18.97
CA ALA A 83 7.10 -13.95 18.10
C ALA A 83 6.71 -13.87 16.62
N GLU A 84 5.50 -14.31 16.26
CA GLU A 84 4.98 -14.21 14.89
C GLU A 84 4.87 -12.75 14.40
N GLN A 85 4.50 -11.83 15.28
CA GLN A 85 4.47 -10.40 14.96
C GLN A 85 5.87 -9.84 14.75
N ALA A 86 6.85 -10.23 15.57
CA ALA A 86 8.23 -9.80 15.44
C ALA A 86 8.86 -10.30 14.12
N GLU A 87 8.64 -11.57 13.77
CA GLU A 87 9.09 -12.13 12.48
C GLU A 87 8.49 -11.38 11.29
N ARG A 88 7.17 -11.14 11.32
CA ARG A 88 6.50 -10.37 10.26
C ARG A 88 7.01 -8.94 10.16
N GLN A 89 7.27 -8.29 11.30
CA GLN A 89 7.82 -6.94 11.30
C GLN A 89 9.22 -6.91 10.72
N ALA A 90 10.09 -7.86 11.09
CA ALA A 90 11.43 -7.98 10.55
C ALA A 90 11.43 -8.19 9.01
N GLU A 91 10.48 -8.97 8.49
CA GLU A 91 10.34 -9.16 7.03
C GLU A 91 9.90 -7.86 6.33
N ILE A 92 8.96 -7.13 6.94
CA ILE A 92 8.52 -5.82 6.41
C ILE A 92 9.68 -4.83 6.40
N ASP A 93 10.44 -4.76 7.50
CA ASP A 93 11.57 -3.83 7.63
C ASP A 93 12.67 -4.14 6.61
N LYS A 94 12.97 -5.43 6.40
CA LYS A 94 13.90 -5.86 5.35
C LYS A 94 13.45 -5.43 3.96
N ARG A 95 12.18 -5.66 3.64
CA ARG A 95 11.60 -5.26 2.35
C ARG A 95 11.63 -3.74 2.16
N ASN A 96 11.34 -2.99 3.22
CA ASN A 96 11.39 -1.53 3.17
C ASN A 96 12.82 -1.02 2.94
N ALA A 97 13.81 -1.63 3.59
CA ALA A 97 15.22 -1.30 3.37
C ALA A 97 15.66 -1.57 1.91
N GLU A 98 15.23 -2.68 1.31
CA GLU A 98 15.50 -2.99 -0.09
C GLU A 98 14.86 -1.96 -1.04
N ILE A 99 13.64 -1.51 -0.73
CA ILE A 99 12.94 -0.46 -1.49
C ILE A 99 13.65 0.89 -1.38
N GLU A 100 14.08 1.26 -0.18
CA GLU A 100 14.84 2.51 0.04
C GLU A 100 16.18 2.50 -0.69
N GLU A 101 16.90 1.38 -0.64
CA GLU A 101 18.15 1.24 -1.37
C GLU A 101 17.94 1.34 -2.90
N ALA A 102 16.88 0.71 -3.42
CA ALA A 102 16.52 0.81 -4.84
C ALA A 102 16.16 2.25 -5.24
N ARG A 103 15.42 2.97 -4.40
CA ARG A 103 15.09 4.38 -4.61
C ARG A 103 16.33 5.28 -4.59
N ALA A 104 17.22 5.07 -3.63
CA ALA A 104 18.46 5.84 -3.54
C ALA A 104 19.33 5.64 -4.79
N LYS A 105 19.42 4.41 -5.31
CA LYS A 105 20.13 4.11 -6.57
C LYS A 105 19.48 4.82 -7.77
N GLU A 106 18.15 4.81 -7.84
CA GLU A 106 17.40 5.49 -8.89
C GLU A 106 17.58 7.01 -8.83
N GLU A 107 17.53 7.60 -7.64
CA GLU A 107 17.79 9.04 -7.44
C GLU A 107 19.22 9.42 -7.81
N ALA A 108 20.20 8.61 -7.45
CA ALA A 108 21.57 8.83 -7.82
C ALA A 108 21.78 8.78 -9.36
N LEU A 109 21.09 7.88 -10.06
CA LEU A 109 21.08 7.84 -11.51
C LEU A 109 20.43 9.07 -12.12
N LYS A 110 19.30 9.51 -11.59
CA LYS A 110 18.60 10.73 -12.02
C LYS A 110 19.46 11.98 -11.85
N ALA A 111 20.17 12.10 -10.72
CA ALA A 111 21.02 13.23 -10.42
C ALA A 111 22.24 13.34 -11.36
N ARG A 112 22.69 12.22 -11.92
CA ARG A 112 23.83 12.17 -12.87
C ARG A 112 23.43 12.58 -14.28
N SER A 113 22.16 12.48 -14.64
CA SER A 113 21.71 12.76 -15.99
C SER A 113 21.84 14.23 -16.35
N ASN A 114 22.37 14.50 -17.54
CA ASN A 114 22.46 15.82 -18.12
C ASN A 114 21.80 15.85 -19.50
N TYR A 115 21.52 17.07 -19.99
CA TYR A 115 21.05 17.27 -21.35
C TYR A 115 22.18 17.01 -22.34
N VAL A 116 21.90 16.27 -23.40
CA VAL A 116 22.85 15.94 -24.42
C VAL A 116 22.46 16.58 -25.75
N GLY A 117 23.37 17.35 -26.34
CA GLY A 117 23.17 18.08 -27.59
C GLY A 117 22.22 19.28 -27.48
N SER A 118 22.06 20.02 -28.56
CA SER A 118 21.11 21.12 -28.68
C SER A 118 19.87 20.70 -29.46
N VAL A 119 18.76 21.41 -29.27
CA VAL A 119 17.51 21.13 -30.00
C VAL A 119 17.76 21.23 -31.49
N GLY A 120 17.46 20.16 -32.23
CA GLY A 120 17.67 20.01 -33.66
C GLY A 120 18.93 19.22 -34.04
N ASP A 121 19.84 18.98 -33.11
CA ASP A 121 21.07 18.22 -33.36
C ASP A 121 20.75 16.76 -33.69
N LYS A 122 21.53 16.22 -34.62
CA LYS A 122 21.50 14.79 -34.93
C LYS A 122 22.58 14.10 -34.08
N LEU A 123 22.16 13.16 -33.28
CA LEU A 123 23.03 12.41 -32.38
C LEU A 123 23.10 10.96 -32.81
N GLU A 124 24.27 10.37 -32.64
CA GLU A 124 24.47 8.94 -32.66
C GLU A 124 24.92 8.50 -31.26
N ILE A 125 24.07 7.74 -30.59
CA ILE A 125 24.20 7.45 -29.17
C ILE A 125 24.15 5.95 -28.98
N ARG A 126 25.11 5.41 -28.23
CA ARG A 126 25.04 4.04 -27.71
C ARG A 126 24.41 4.06 -26.34
N ALA A 127 23.24 3.43 -26.22
CA ALA A 127 22.47 3.46 -24.99
C ALA A 127 21.75 2.13 -24.73
N THR A 128 21.49 1.85 -23.47
CA THR A 128 20.76 0.66 -23.02
C THR A 128 19.28 1.02 -22.84
N LEU A 129 18.37 0.19 -23.39
CA LEU A 129 16.94 0.33 -23.21
C LEU A 129 16.56 -0.03 -21.76
N THR A 130 16.15 0.95 -20.98
CA THR A 130 15.78 0.75 -19.58
C THR A 130 14.30 0.52 -19.40
N ASP A 131 13.45 1.21 -20.15
CA ASP A 131 12.01 1.06 -20.07
C ASP A 131 11.33 1.10 -21.43
N LYS A 132 10.29 0.27 -21.54
CA LYS A 132 9.36 0.21 -22.68
C LYS A 132 7.95 0.29 -22.13
N ILE A 133 7.29 1.42 -22.31
CA ILE A 133 5.92 1.68 -21.85
C ILE A 133 5.03 1.76 -23.07
N THR A 134 4.00 0.94 -23.12
CA THR A 134 2.97 0.98 -24.17
C THR A 134 1.67 1.50 -23.54
N TYR A 135 1.02 2.42 -24.22
CA TYR A 135 -0.26 2.97 -23.81
C TYR A 135 -1.14 3.24 -25.05
N GLU A 136 -2.42 3.11 -24.86
CA GLU A 136 -3.40 3.43 -25.89
C GLU A 136 -3.74 4.93 -25.86
N LYS A 137 -3.86 5.54 -27.00
CA LYS A 137 -4.36 6.91 -27.15
C LYS A 137 -5.40 6.99 -28.25
N GLU A 138 -6.28 7.98 -28.18
CA GLU A 138 -7.24 8.24 -29.23
C GLU A 138 -6.56 8.57 -30.56
N ASN A 139 -7.11 7.99 -31.62
CA ASN A 139 -6.64 8.28 -33.00
C ASN A 139 -7.15 9.66 -33.42
N PHE A 140 -6.24 10.63 -33.56
CA PHE A 140 -6.59 12.00 -33.93
C PHE A 140 -7.16 12.12 -35.36
N TYR A 141 -6.82 11.19 -36.23
CA TYR A 141 -7.24 11.21 -37.65
C TYR A 141 -8.33 10.18 -38.02
N GLY A 142 -8.91 9.51 -37.01
CA GLY A 142 -9.94 8.48 -37.27
C GLY A 142 -10.61 7.99 -35.97
N TYR A 143 -11.46 6.98 -36.13
CA TYR A 143 -12.09 6.33 -34.95
C TYR A 143 -11.18 5.27 -34.36
N GLY A 144 -11.27 5.08 -33.04
CA GLY A 144 -10.60 4.02 -32.31
C GLY A 144 -9.34 4.47 -31.58
N MET A 145 -8.72 3.51 -30.92
CA MET A 145 -7.50 3.70 -30.13
C MET A 145 -6.30 3.20 -30.94
N ILE A 146 -5.16 3.85 -30.76
CA ILE A 146 -3.88 3.45 -31.35
C ILE A 146 -2.83 3.29 -30.26
N ASP A 147 -1.99 2.28 -30.40
CA ASP A 147 -0.85 2.06 -29.50
C ASP A 147 0.19 3.15 -29.69
N SER A 148 0.70 3.62 -28.58
CA SER A 148 1.83 4.53 -28.50
C SER A 148 2.83 4.01 -27.50
N HIS A 149 4.10 4.23 -27.81
CA HIS A 149 5.20 3.69 -27.04
C HIS A 149 6.09 4.82 -26.52
N ILE A 150 6.57 4.66 -25.29
CA ILE A 150 7.64 5.47 -24.72
C ILE A 150 8.82 4.55 -24.46
N TYR A 151 9.92 4.82 -25.10
CA TYR A 151 11.18 4.11 -24.89
C TYR A 151 12.12 5.02 -24.11
N LYS A 152 12.66 4.51 -23.01
CA LYS A 152 13.69 5.20 -22.22
C LYS A 152 15.01 4.47 -22.36
N PHE A 153 16.05 5.25 -22.66
CA PHE A 153 17.40 4.74 -22.82
C PHE A 153 18.35 5.49 -21.88
N ILE A 154 19.40 4.82 -21.44
CA ILE A 154 20.48 5.40 -20.64
C ILE A 154 21.80 5.08 -21.32
N ASP A 155 22.64 6.11 -21.52
CA ASP A 155 24.00 5.92 -22.01
C ASP A 155 24.98 5.51 -20.91
N SER A 156 26.26 5.33 -21.27
CA SER A 156 27.32 4.98 -20.32
C SER A 156 27.63 6.07 -19.32
N GLU A 157 27.27 7.31 -19.58
CA GLU A 157 27.47 8.47 -18.70
C GLU A 157 26.33 8.66 -17.70
N GLY A 158 25.19 7.95 -17.93
CA GLY A 158 23.99 8.03 -17.11
C GLY A 158 22.98 9.06 -17.62
N ASN A 159 23.14 9.60 -18.83
CA ASN A 159 22.19 10.53 -19.42
C ASN A 159 20.94 9.78 -19.91
N ILE A 160 19.78 10.37 -19.69
CA ILE A 160 18.49 9.77 -19.98
C ILE A 160 17.92 10.33 -21.28
N PHE A 161 17.55 9.44 -22.16
CA PHE A 161 16.90 9.75 -23.44
C PHE A 161 15.51 9.14 -23.48
N SER A 162 14.53 9.93 -23.91
CA SER A 162 13.13 9.48 -24.06
C SER A 162 12.66 9.63 -25.49
N TRP A 163 12.09 8.59 -26.05
CA TRP A 163 11.54 8.61 -27.40
C TRP A 163 10.06 8.20 -27.39
N PHE A 164 9.21 9.06 -27.91
CA PHE A 164 7.77 8.87 -28.04
C PHE A 164 7.45 8.54 -29.50
N THR A 165 6.85 7.37 -29.73
CA THR A 165 6.54 6.90 -31.08
C THR A 165 5.29 6.02 -31.11
N GLY A 166 4.62 5.96 -32.27
CA GLY A 166 3.58 4.97 -32.54
C GLY A 166 4.12 3.64 -33.09
N SER A 167 5.43 3.55 -33.36
CA SER A 167 6.03 2.35 -33.92
C SER A 167 6.62 1.48 -32.84
N SER A 168 6.34 0.19 -32.91
CA SER A 168 7.01 -0.80 -32.06
C SER A 168 8.44 -1.04 -32.53
N ILE A 169 9.35 -1.23 -31.57
CA ILE A 169 10.74 -1.62 -31.86
C ILE A 169 10.97 -3.05 -31.41
N ASP A 170 11.85 -3.73 -32.11
CA ASP A 170 12.30 -5.07 -31.76
C ASP A 170 13.56 -4.99 -30.85
N ALA A 171 13.35 -4.48 -29.62
CA ALA A 171 14.36 -4.44 -28.57
C ALA A 171 13.67 -4.71 -27.22
N ASN A 172 14.41 -5.39 -26.34
CA ASN A 172 13.97 -5.73 -25.01
C ASN A 172 14.66 -4.86 -23.97
N LYS A 173 14.04 -4.76 -22.79
CA LYS A 173 14.66 -4.09 -21.64
C LYS A 173 16.01 -4.75 -21.32
N GLY A 174 17.06 -3.93 -21.21
CA GLY A 174 18.43 -4.37 -21.01
C GLY A 174 19.28 -4.45 -22.27
N ASP A 175 18.67 -4.41 -23.47
CA ASP A 175 19.42 -4.44 -24.74
C ASP A 175 20.18 -3.11 -24.93
N THR A 176 21.44 -3.22 -25.34
CA THR A 176 22.24 -2.08 -25.77
C THR A 176 22.07 -1.88 -27.27
N VAL A 177 21.75 -0.67 -27.64
CA VAL A 177 21.44 -0.30 -29.03
C VAL A 177 22.16 0.98 -29.41
N THR A 178 22.48 1.11 -30.70
CA THR A 178 22.93 2.35 -31.28
C THR A 178 21.74 3.10 -31.86
N LEU A 179 21.51 4.32 -31.34
CA LEU A 179 20.43 5.21 -31.71
C LEU A 179 20.96 6.35 -32.61
N LYS A 180 20.44 6.46 -33.82
CA LYS A 180 20.60 7.67 -34.63
C LYS A 180 19.29 8.47 -34.54
N ALA A 181 19.34 9.64 -33.88
CA ALA A 181 18.15 10.40 -33.55
C ALA A 181 18.40 11.91 -33.65
N THR A 182 17.30 12.68 -33.65
CA THR A 182 17.36 14.13 -33.58
C THR A 182 16.81 14.57 -32.23
N VAL A 183 17.49 15.51 -31.57
CA VAL A 183 17.02 16.12 -30.33
C VAL A 183 15.78 16.97 -30.61
N LYS A 184 14.66 16.62 -29.99
CA LYS A 184 13.39 17.35 -30.13
C LYS A 184 13.28 18.48 -29.10
N LYS A 185 13.59 18.20 -27.85
CA LYS A 185 13.56 19.13 -26.73
C LYS A 185 14.27 18.53 -25.52
N HIS A 186 14.58 19.38 -24.55
CA HIS A 186 14.99 18.98 -23.20
C HIS A 186 13.80 19.06 -22.27
N ASN A 187 13.77 18.20 -21.26
CA ASN A 187 12.69 18.11 -20.29
C ASN A 187 13.24 17.69 -18.93
N ASP A 188 12.71 18.25 -17.87
CA ASP A 188 12.92 17.77 -16.53
C ASP A 188 11.73 16.89 -16.13
N TYR A 189 11.99 15.65 -15.79
CA TYR A 189 10.98 14.73 -15.35
C TYR A 189 11.38 14.05 -14.03
N ASN A 190 10.61 14.29 -12.97
CA ASN A 190 10.87 13.76 -11.62
C ASN A 190 12.32 14.02 -11.12
N GLY A 191 12.84 15.21 -11.39
CA GLY A 191 14.18 15.62 -10.98
C GLY A 191 15.32 15.09 -11.86
N ALA A 192 15.02 14.35 -12.93
CA ALA A 192 15.98 13.90 -13.91
C ALA A 192 15.93 14.78 -15.17
N LYS A 193 17.10 15.15 -15.68
CA LYS A 193 17.23 15.83 -16.97
C LYS A 193 17.11 14.81 -18.09
N GLU A 194 16.10 14.93 -18.92
CA GLU A 194 15.85 14.01 -20.05
C GLU A 194 16.02 14.73 -21.37
N THR A 195 16.71 14.10 -22.33
CA THR A 195 16.76 14.55 -23.72
C THR A 195 15.70 13.80 -24.53
N ILE A 196 14.70 14.51 -25.01
CA ILE A 196 13.62 13.90 -25.82
C ILE A 196 14.06 13.83 -27.27
N LEU A 197 14.02 12.61 -27.79
CA LEU A 197 14.42 12.27 -29.15
C LEU A 197 13.25 12.15 -30.11
N THR A 198 13.53 12.35 -31.38
CA THR A 198 12.61 12.13 -32.49
C THR A 198 13.35 11.55 -33.69
N ARG A 199 12.59 10.94 -34.63
CA ARG A 199 13.15 10.34 -35.87
C ARG A 199 14.25 9.32 -35.57
N CYS A 200 14.08 8.55 -34.49
CA CYS A 200 15.07 7.57 -34.09
C CYS A 200 15.12 6.40 -35.09
N LYS A 201 16.34 6.03 -35.46
CA LYS A 201 16.67 4.77 -36.12
C LYS A 201 17.52 3.97 -35.15
N ILE A 202 17.13 2.73 -34.93
CA ILE A 202 17.78 1.82 -33.99
C ILE A 202 18.57 0.78 -34.80
N THR A 203 19.82 0.59 -34.44
CA THR A 203 20.63 -0.51 -34.92
C THR A 203 21.04 -1.35 -33.71
N ARG A 204 20.71 -2.64 -33.74
CA ARG A 204 21.19 -3.59 -32.72
C ARG A 204 22.66 -3.85 -32.96
N GLU A 205 23.44 -3.89 -31.90
CA GLU A 205 24.75 -4.52 -31.95
C GLU A 205 24.52 -6.03 -31.76
N GLU A 206 24.84 -6.81 -32.79
CA GLU A 206 24.94 -8.26 -32.66
C GLU A 206 26.11 -8.54 -31.71
N ALA A 207 25.83 -9.31 -30.65
CA ALA A 207 26.79 -9.68 -29.63
C ALA A 207 27.81 -10.71 -30.19
#